data_f51cfaa05426f5d3dab8ffee6c86eecf
#
_entry.id   f51cfaa05426f5d3dab8ffee6c86eecf
#
_cell.length_a   1.000
_cell.length_b   1.000
_cell.length_c   1.000
_cell.angle_alpha   90.00
_cell.angle_beta   90.00
_cell.angle_gamma   90.00
#
_symmetry.space_group_name_H-M   'P 1'
#
loop_
_entity.id
_entity.type
_entity.pdbx_description
1 polymer ?
#
loop_
_entity_poly.entity_id
_entity_poly.type
_entity_poly.pdbx_seq_one_letter_code
_entity_poly.pdbx_strand_id
1 'polypeptide(L)'
;MKRNSFLLFVAILFTSVSVSFAQKKLSILGDSYSTYYGYVTPDTNLCWYGVPEEKRENDVKRVEDTWWYLLINEHGYQMERNNSYSGSTVCHTGYEKADYSDRSFVCL
;
A
#
# COMPACT_ATOMS: atom_id res chain seq x y z
N MET A 1 8.48 -42.15 -36.48
CA MET A 1 7.62 -40.95 -36.36
C MET A 1 6.88 -40.84 -35.04
N LYS A 2 6.44 -41.91 -34.40
CA LYS A 2 5.73 -41.85 -33.11
C LYS A 2 6.56 -41.38 -31.89
N ARG A 3 7.88 -41.55 -31.93
CA ARG A 3 8.80 -41.23 -30.83
C ARG A 3 9.11 -39.74 -30.69
N ASN A 4 9.06 -38.96 -31.76
CA ASN A 4 9.30 -37.53 -31.75
C ASN A 4 8.10 -36.73 -31.30
N SER A 5 6.86 -37.23 -31.53
CA SER A 5 5.63 -36.61 -31.07
C SER A 5 5.46 -36.71 -29.53
N PHE A 6 5.95 -37.80 -28.94
CA PHE A 6 5.90 -37.96 -27.47
C PHE A 6 6.85 -37.00 -26.76
N LEU A 7 8.07 -36.82 -27.29
CA LEU A 7 9.06 -35.87 -26.79
C LEU A 7 8.57 -34.40 -26.91
N LEU A 8 7.89 -34.08 -28.00
CA LEU A 8 7.29 -32.75 -28.18
C LEU A 8 6.18 -32.49 -27.17
N PHE A 9 5.36 -33.50 -26.87
CA PHE A 9 4.25 -33.39 -25.89
C PHE A 9 4.79 -33.21 -24.46
N VAL A 10 5.85 -33.90 -24.08
CA VAL A 10 6.52 -33.74 -22.80
C VAL A 10 7.17 -32.37 -22.66
N ALA A 11 7.80 -31.86 -23.71
CA ALA A 11 8.39 -30.53 -23.73
C ALA A 11 7.36 -29.41 -23.55
N ILE A 12 6.17 -29.56 -24.15
CA ILE A 12 5.06 -28.58 -24.00
C ILE A 12 4.49 -28.61 -22.58
N LEU A 13 4.46 -29.75 -21.92
CA LEU A 13 3.98 -29.87 -20.54
C LEU A 13 4.92 -29.16 -19.53
N PHE A 14 6.22 -29.09 -19.82
CA PHE A 14 7.19 -28.43 -18.95
C PHE A 14 7.21 -26.90 -19.10
N THR A 15 6.67 -26.33 -20.16
CA THR A 15 6.67 -24.87 -20.38
C THR A 15 5.49 -24.15 -19.72
N SER A 16 4.54 -24.88 -19.12
CA SER A 16 3.33 -24.29 -18.52
C SER A 16 3.40 -24.14 -16.99
N VAL A 17 4.55 -24.34 -16.36
CA VAL A 17 4.70 -24.01 -14.93
C VAL A 17 4.94 -22.51 -14.80
N SER A 18 3.87 -21.75 -14.90
CA SER A 18 3.86 -20.35 -14.47
C SER A 18 4.03 -20.34 -12.95
N VAL A 19 5.25 -20.08 -12.47
CA VAL A 19 5.48 -19.82 -11.04
C VAL A 19 4.82 -18.48 -10.74
N SER A 20 3.58 -18.53 -10.31
CA SER A 20 2.89 -17.35 -9.79
C SER A 20 3.46 -17.04 -8.40
N PHE A 21 4.40 -16.10 -8.34
CA PHE A 21 4.79 -15.53 -7.07
C PHE A 21 3.64 -14.67 -6.55
N ALA A 22 3.03 -15.08 -5.45
CA ALA A 22 2.04 -14.25 -4.78
C ALA A 22 2.70 -12.93 -4.37
N GLN A 23 2.18 -11.82 -4.89
CA GLN A 23 2.68 -10.49 -4.57
C GLN A 23 2.43 -10.21 -3.08
N LYS A 24 3.47 -9.79 -2.37
CA LYS A 24 3.37 -9.45 -0.95
C LYS A 24 2.49 -8.21 -0.78
N LYS A 25 1.57 -8.27 0.18
CA LYS A 25 0.66 -7.19 0.52
C LYS A 25 1.24 -6.29 1.60
N LEU A 26 0.94 -5.00 1.52
CA LEU A 26 1.35 -3.98 2.47
C LEU A 26 0.12 -3.28 3.03
N SER A 27 -0.01 -3.26 4.35
CA SER A 27 -0.98 -2.42 5.06
C SER A 27 -0.24 -1.35 5.87
N ILE A 28 -0.80 -0.15 5.89
CA ILE A 28 -0.22 1.00 6.59
C ILE A 28 -1.20 1.50 7.65
N LEU A 29 -0.69 1.67 8.86
CA LEU A 29 -1.34 2.42 9.92
C LEU A 29 -0.38 3.55 10.32
N GLY A 30 -0.69 4.76 9.91
CA GLY A 30 0.21 5.89 10.07
C GLY A 30 -0.51 7.20 10.40
N ASP A 31 0.28 8.24 10.49
CA ASP A 31 -0.13 9.62 10.73
C ASP A 31 -0.22 10.43 9.43
N SER A 32 -0.12 11.76 9.56
CA SER A 32 -0.17 12.71 8.45
C SER A 32 0.79 12.40 7.31
N TYR A 33 2.02 11.95 7.62
CA TYR A 33 3.04 11.66 6.61
C TYR A 33 2.75 10.42 5.75
N SER A 34 1.79 9.62 6.17
CA SER A 34 1.36 8.43 5.43
C SER A 34 0.03 8.63 4.69
N THR A 35 -0.62 9.78 4.87
CA THR A 35 -1.88 10.10 4.21
C THR A 35 -1.65 10.72 2.83
N TYR A 36 -2.56 10.42 1.91
CA TYR A 36 -2.70 11.14 0.65
C TYR A 36 -4.17 11.09 0.22
N TYR A 37 -4.75 12.22 -0.16
CA TYR A 37 -6.16 12.30 -0.52
C TYR A 37 -6.50 11.32 -1.65
N GLY A 38 -7.58 10.55 -1.47
CA GLY A 38 -7.99 9.51 -2.40
C GLY A 38 -7.25 8.17 -2.26
N TYR A 39 -6.27 8.07 -1.35
CA TYR A 39 -5.45 6.86 -1.14
C TYR A 39 -5.46 6.33 0.30
N VAL A 40 -6.42 6.75 1.09
CA VAL A 40 -6.64 6.24 2.45
C VAL A 40 -7.96 5.47 2.54
N THR A 41 -8.06 4.56 3.49
CA THR A 41 -9.26 3.76 3.74
C THR A 41 -9.56 3.74 5.23
N PRO A 42 -10.73 4.19 5.67
CA PRO A 42 -11.81 4.80 4.87
C PRO A 42 -11.40 6.15 4.24
N ASP A 43 -12.07 6.53 3.18
CA ASP A 43 -11.83 7.78 2.43
C ASP A 43 -12.19 9.05 3.23
N THR A 44 -12.92 8.88 4.33
CA THR A 44 -13.23 9.94 5.30
C THR A 44 -12.07 10.29 6.23
N ASN A 45 -10.99 9.52 6.20
CA ASN A 45 -9.81 9.82 7.02
C ASN A 45 -9.20 11.16 6.63
N LEU A 46 -8.86 11.95 7.65
CA LEU A 46 -8.21 13.24 7.44
C LEU A 46 -6.83 13.05 6.80
N CYS A 47 -6.59 13.76 5.71
CA CYS A 47 -5.34 13.72 4.96
C CYS A 47 -4.52 15.00 5.12
N TRP A 48 -3.20 14.85 5.04
CA TRP A 48 -2.25 15.96 5.01
C TRP A 48 -1.81 16.30 3.59
N TYR A 49 -1.58 15.29 2.75
CA TYR A 49 -1.12 15.46 1.39
C TYR A 49 -2.25 15.34 0.37
N GLY A 50 -2.12 16.04 -0.74
CA GLY A 50 -2.99 15.90 -1.91
C GLY A 50 -4.40 16.45 -1.73
N VAL A 51 -4.70 17.20 -0.68
CA VAL A 51 -6.03 17.78 -0.44
C VAL A 51 -6.27 18.89 -1.47
N PRO A 52 -7.34 18.81 -2.31
CA PRO A 52 -7.48 19.64 -3.50
C PRO A 52 -7.53 21.15 -3.24
N GLU A 53 -8.09 21.56 -2.11
CA GLU A 53 -8.30 22.98 -1.78
C GLU A 53 -7.23 23.55 -0.83
N GLU A 54 -6.33 22.72 -0.34
CA GLU A 54 -5.30 23.12 0.60
C GLU A 54 -3.95 23.31 -0.10
N LYS A 55 -3.52 24.55 -0.23
CA LYS A 55 -2.19 24.91 -0.75
C LYS A 55 -1.16 24.85 0.36
N ARG A 56 -0.79 23.66 0.79
CA ARG A 56 0.31 23.48 1.73
C ARG A 56 1.63 23.38 0.98
N GLU A 57 2.62 24.12 1.43
CA GLU A 57 3.99 23.94 0.96
C GLU A 57 4.59 22.69 1.60
N ASN A 58 4.89 21.70 0.79
CA ASN A 58 5.55 20.47 1.18
C ASN A 58 6.22 19.83 -0.05
N ASP A 59 7.05 18.81 0.18
CA ASP A 59 7.80 18.14 -0.88
C ASP A 59 7.00 17.05 -1.61
N VAL A 60 5.85 16.62 -1.05
CA VAL A 60 4.99 15.60 -1.63
C VAL A 60 3.93 16.26 -2.52
N LYS A 61 4.21 16.36 -3.81
CA LYS A 61 3.32 16.99 -4.79
C LYS A 61 2.36 16.00 -5.45
N ARG A 62 2.75 14.75 -5.54
CA ARG A 62 1.99 13.65 -6.15
C ARG A 62 2.03 12.44 -5.24
N VAL A 63 1.11 11.51 -5.45
CA VAL A 63 1.09 10.26 -4.67
C VAL A 63 2.39 9.47 -4.81
N GLU A 64 3.00 9.53 -5.99
CA GLU A 64 4.27 8.86 -6.29
C GLU A 64 5.44 9.37 -5.44
N ASP A 65 5.32 10.56 -4.87
CA ASP A 65 6.34 11.16 -4.02
C ASP A 65 6.20 10.71 -2.54
N THR A 66 5.16 9.95 -2.20
CA THR A 66 4.97 9.41 -0.85
C THR A 66 5.94 8.26 -0.56
N TRP A 67 6.40 8.16 0.69
CA TRP A 67 7.35 7.12 1.09
C TRP A 67 6.85 5.69 0.84
N TRP A 68 5.56 5.45 1.05
CA TRP A 68 4.97 4.13 0.86
C TRP A 68 4.77 3.79 -0.63
N TYR A 69 4.54 4.78 -1.48
CA TYR A 69 4.45 4.55 -2.92
C TYR A 69 5.83 4.18 -3.49
N LEU A 70 6.88 4.88 -3.04
CA LEU A 70 8.26 4.54 -3.38
C LEU A 70 8.62 3.11 -2.93
N LEU A 71 8.25 2.75 -1.69
CA LEU A 71 8.48 1.41 -1.16
C LEU A 71 7.77 0.32 -1.98
N ILE A 72 6.51 0.56 -2.37
CA ILE A 72 5.72 -0.36 -3.20
C ILE A 72 6.40 -0.59 -4.55
N ASN A 73 6.81 0.49 -5.21
CA ASN A 73 7.46 0.39 -6.52
C ASN A 73 8.83 -0.28 -6.45
N GLU A 74 9.63 0.05 -5.44
CA GLU A 74 10.98 -0.49 -5.31
C GLU A 74 10.98 -1.98 -4.98
N HIS A 75 10.03 -2.45 -4.17
CA HIS A 75 10.00 -3.82 -3.68
C HIS A 75 8.86 -4.67 -4.24
N GLY A 76 8.04 -4.13 -5.13
CA GLY A 76 6.96 -4.87 -5.79
C GLY A 76 5.84 -5.32 -4.84
N TYR A 77 5.56 -4.55 -3.78
CA TYR A 77 4.42 -4.82 -2.92
C TYR A 77 3.10 -4.41 -3.59
N GLN A 78 2.01 -4.98 -3.11
CA GLN A 78 0.66 -4.53 -3.41
C GLN A 78 0.07 -3.84 -2.18
N MET A 79 -0.45 -2.62 -2.35
CA MET A 79 -1.20 -1.96 -1.28
C MET A 79 -2.47 -2.74 -0.97
N GLU A 80 -2.59 -3.22 0.27
CA GLU A 80 -3.83 -3.84 0.77
C GLU A 80 -4.72 -2.78 1.40
N ARG A 81 -4.16 -1.98 2.29
CA ARG A 81 -4.90 -0.93 2.98
C ARG A 81 -3.95 0.17 3.48
N ASN A 82 -4.34 1.41 3.31
CA ASN A 82 -3.72 2.55 3.97
C ASN A 82 -4.73 3.20 4.91
N ASN A 83 -4.73 2.81 6.18
CA ASN A 83 -5.61 3.40 7.19
C ASN A 83 -4.88 4.44 8.04
N SER A 84 -4.13 5.30 7.38
CA SER A 84 -3.50 6.45 8.03
C SER A 84 -4.50 7.58 8.27
N TYR A 85 -4.25 8.36 9.32
CA TYR A 85 -5.07 9.50 9.70
C TYR A 85 -4.19 10.66 10.17
N SER A 86 -4.34 11.83 9.57
CA SER A 86 -3.57 13.02 9.94
C SER A 86 -3.82 13.40 11.39
N GLY A 87 -2.76 13.55 12.18
CA GLY A 87 -2.83 13.82 13.62
C GLY A 87 -2.92 12.58 14.52
N SER A 88 -2.97 11.38 13.96
CA SER A 88 -3.04 10.17 14.78
C SER A 88 -1.73 9.86 15.50
N THR A 89 -1.85 9.21 16.66
CA THR A 89 -0.74 8.76 17.49
C THR A 89 -0.92 7.30 17.87
N VAL A 90 0.15 6.66 18.30
CA VAL A 90 0.13 5.27 18.79
C VAL A 90 0.03 5.18 20.32
N CYS A 91 -0.03 6.32 21.01
CA CYS A 91 -0.11 6.39 22.46
C CYS A 91 -1.37 7.15 22.90
N HIS A 92 -1.69 7.04 24.20
CA HIS A 92 -2.87 7.68 24.81
C HIS A 92 -2.79 9.21 24.88
N THR A 93 -1.59 9.77 24.71
CA THR A 93 -1.40 11.22 24.65
C THR A 93 -1.10 11.60 23.20
N GLY A 94 -2.08 12.17 22.54
CA GLY A 94 -1.97 12.59 21.16
C GLY A 94 -1.82 14.09 21.00
N TYR A 95 -1.60 14.51 19.77
CA TYR A 95 -1.65 15.90 19.37
C TYR A 95 -3.06 16.46 19.67
N GLU A 96 -3.14 17.63 20.28
CA GLU A 96 -4.41 18.27 20.65
C GLU A 96 -5.36 17.35 21.48
N LYS A 97 -4.82 16.50 22.34
CA LYS A 97 -5.55 15.52 23.17
C LYS A 97 -6.24 14.40 22.39
N ALA A 98 -5.90 14.21 21.13
CA ALA A 98 -6.40 13.08 20.37
C ALA A 98 -5.71 11.78 20.83
N ASP A 99 -6.50 10.78 21.15
CA ASP A 99 -6.05 9.42 21.46
C ASP A 99 -6.47 8.50 20.31
N TYR A 100 -5.51 7.96 19.59
CA TYR A 100 -5.74 7.03 18.48
C TYR A 100 -5.04 5.68 18.71
N SER A 101 -4.67 5.39 19.95
CA SER A 101 -3.94 4.19 20.32
C SER A 101 -4.67 2.87 20.04
N ASP A 102 -5.98 2.91 19.97
CA ASP A 102 -6.85 1.74 19.70
C ASP A 102 -6.98 1.40 18.20
N ARG A 103 -6.52 2.26 17.30
CA ARG A 103 -6.70 2.07 15.85
C ARG A 103 -6.08 0.78 15.32
N SER A 104 -4.99 0.31 15.91
CA SER A 104 -4.35 -0.94 15.51
C SER A 104 -5.25 -2.18 15.60
N PHE A 105 -6.25 -2.15 16.47
CA PHE A 105 -7.19 -3.26 16.66
C PHE A 105 -8.37 -3.27 15.69
N VAL A 106 -8.73 -2.09 15.15
CA VAL A 106 -9.93 -1.94 14.32
C VAL A 106 -9.64 -1.56 12.87
N CYS A 107 -8.41 -1.21 12.57
CA CYS A 107 -8.07 -0.54 11.33
C CYS A 107 -7.12 -1.31 10.38
N LEU A 108 -6.56 -2.44 10.81
CA LEU A 108 -5.66 -3.27 9.97
C LEU A 108 -6.27 -4.58 9.53
#